data_f7148f94371004a4c1ec7ab495de3cee
#
_entry.id   f7148f94371004a4c1ec7ab495de3cee
#
_cell.length_a   1.000
_cell.length_b   1.000
_cell.length_c   1.000
_cell.angle_alpha   90.00
_cell.angle_beta   90.00
_cell.angle_gamma   90.00
#
_symmetry.space_group_name_H-M   'P 1'
#
loop_
_entity.id
_entity.type
_entity.pdbx_description
1 polymer ?
#
loop_
_entity_poly.entity_id
_entity_poly.type
_entity_poly.pdbx_seq_one_letter_code
_entity_poly.pdbx_strand_id
1 'polypeptide(L)'
;MKRFLIIMLTCFSAALNILAQDDPEYRMEIGVGAGLSGYLGDFNGNLTKNLQPMATVLGRYVFNPYTAIRMNVSYGKMKGSSKGIQTYYPAFASTPYEFNNTIYDVCFGYEYNFWPYGTGRDYRGAKRLTPFVFGGIGATYIDTKGKDKFTFNIPIGIGMKYKLNDRVNLGVEWAMHFTQSDELDGAKDPYNIKSSDLFKNTDCYSALQLTLTYSFMAKCKTCNKE
;
A
#
# COMPACT_ATOMS: atom_id res chain seq x y z
N MET A 1 26.85 -10.91 -7.03
CA MET A 1 26.45 -9.73 -6.26
C MET A 1 26.86 -8.41 -6.92
N LYS A 2 28.16 -8.12 -7.19
CA LYS A 2 28.60 -6.85 -7.80
C LYS A 2 27.91 -6.52 -9.15
N ARG A 3 27.75 -7.51 -10.04
CA ARG A 3 27.07 -7.32 -11.35
C ARG A 3 25.58 -6.99 -11.21
N PHE A 4 24.91 -7.61 -10.26
CA PHE A 4 23.48 -7.33 -9.97
C PHE A 4 23.28 -5.91 -9.41
N LEU A 5 24.19 -5.46 -8.54
CA LEU A 5 24.17 -4.11 -7.98
C LEU A 5 24.39 -3.04 -9.07
N ILE A 6 25.29 -3.31 -10.03
CA ILE A 6 25.56 -2.40 -11.15
C ILE A 6 24.33 -2.30 -12.08
N ILE A 7 23.69 -3.44 -12.39
CA ILE A 7 22.46 -3.44 -13.21
C ILE A 7 21.34 -2.68 -12.50
N MET A 8 21.17 -2.88 -11.19
CA MET A 8 20.17 -2.17 -10.40
C MET A 8 20.45 -0.65 -10.38
N LEU A 9 21.73 -0.26 -10.25
CA LEU A 9 22.14 1.15 -10.23
C LEU A 9 21.98 1.81 -11.61
N THR A 10 22.24 1.10 -12.70
CA THR A 10 22.03 1.60 -14.08
C THR A 10 20.54 1.70 -14.42
N CYS A 11 19.71 0.74 -14.01
CA CYS A 11 18.26 0.84 -14.15
C CYS A 11 17.68 2.01 -13.35
N PHE A 12 18.18 2.25 -12.14
CA PHE A 12 17.77 3.37 -11.29
C PHE A 12 18.19 4.72 -11.88
N SER A 13 19.40 4.84 -12.43
CA SER A 13 19.86 6.06 -13.09
C SER A 13 19.14 6.34 -14.41
N ALA A 14 18.77 5.31 -15.17
CA ALA A 14 17.95 5.46 -16.38
C ALA A 14 16.53 5.95 -16.07
N ALA A 15 15.93 5.49 -14.97
CA ALA A 15 14.63 5.95 -14.50
C ALA A 15 14.62 7.44 -14.11
N LEU A 16 15.72 7.98 -13.61
CA LEU A 16 15.82 9.40 -13.23
C LEU A 16 15.82 10.36 -14.43
N ASN A 17 16.26 9.93 -15.61
CA ASN A 17 16.30 10.77 -16.80
C ASN A 17 14.92 10.95 -17.50
N ILE A 18 13.93 10.11 -17.18
CA ILE A 18 12.56 10.23 -17.70
C ILE A 18 11.78 11.35 -16.98
N LEU A 19 12.31 11.87 -15.88
CA LEU A 19 11.64 12.88 -15.04
C LEU A 19 11.61 14.30 -15.61
N ALA A 20 12.23 14.54 -16.77
CA ALA A 20 12.52 15.90 -17.22
C ALA A 20 11.52 16.49 -18.23
N GLN A 21 10.50 15.76 -18.70
CA GLN A 21 9.82 16.19 -19.93
C GLN A 21 8.41 16.75 -19.81
N ASP A 22 7.64 16.42 -18.75
CA ASP A 22 6.28 16.95 -18.63
C ASP A 22 5.98 17.44 -17.21
N ASP A 23 5.55 18.69 -17.13
CA ASP A 23 5.14 19.30 -15.87
C ASP A 23 3.75 18.85 -15.45
N PRO A 24 3.52 18.44 -14.18
CA PRO A 24 2.20 18.11 -13.71
C PRO A 24 1.30 19.35 -13.63
N GLU A 25 0.02 19.18 -13.91
CA GLU A 25 -0.96 20.26 -13.78
C GLU A 25 -1.10 20.75 -12.33
N TYR A 26 -1.09 19.83 -11.40
CA TYR A 26 -1.13 20.04 -9.95
C TYR A 26 -0.01 19.26 -9.28
N ARG A 27 0.67 19.89 -8.33
CA ARG A 27 1.81 19.26 -7.63
C ARG A 27 1.44 18.43 -6.43
N MET A 28 0.31 18.73 -5.80
CA MET A 28 -0.10 18.04 -4.57
C MET A 28 -1.50 17.49 -4.69
N GLU A 29 -1.69 16.33 -4.10
CA GLU A 29 -2.98 15.71 -3.89
C GLU A 29 -3.10 15.32 -2.41
N ILE A 30 -4.26 15.53 -1.84
CA ILE A 30 -4.64 15.03 -0.52
C ILE A 30 -6.00 14.35 -0.63
N GLY A 31 -6.21 13.29 0.13
CA GLY A 31 -7.46 12.58 0.07
C GLY A 31 -7.67 11.59 1.18
N VAL A 32 -8.81 10.94 1.10
CA VAL A 32 -9.24 9.91 2.02
C VAL A 32 -9.57 8.64 1.25
N GLY A 33 -9.45 7.52 1.93
CA GLY A 33 -9.81 6.22 1.40
C GLY A 33 -10.59 5.41 2.43
N ALA A 34 -11.43 4.52 1.93
CA ALA A 34 -12.12 3.52 2.72
C ALA A 34 -12.07 2.18 2.00
N GLY A 35 -11.94 1.11 2.75
CA GLY A 35 -11.79 -0.19 2.15
C GLY A 35 -11.84 -1.33 3.15
N LEU A 36 -11.27 -2.45 2.73
CA LEU A 36 -11.21 -3.68 3.49
C LEU A 36 -9.77 -4.14 3.61
N SER A 37 -9.38 -4.54 4.80
CA SER A 37 -8.11 -5.21 5.08
C SER A 37 -8.33 -6.67 5.40
N GLY A 38 -7.43 -7.54 4.94
CA GLY A 38 -7.45 -8.96 5.20
C GLY A 38 -6.08 -9.45 5.67
N TYR A 39 -6.04 -10.18 6.76
CA TYR A 39 -4.84 -10.83 7.28
C TYR A 39 -4.48 -12.07 6.45
N LEU A 40 -3.21 -12.27 6.19
CA LEU A 40 -2.62 -13.44 5.56
C LEU A 40 -1.42 -13.89 6.39
N GLY A 41 -1.49 -15.07 6.94
CA GLY A 41 -0.46 -15.65 7.79
C GLY A 41 -0.91 -17.02 8.32
N ASP A 42 -0.36 -17.46 9.42
CA ASP A 42 -0.53 -18.81 9.97
C ASP A 42 -1.99 -19.21 10.20
N PHE A 43 -2.87 -18.26 10.53
CA PHE A 43 -4.28 -18.51 10.83
C PHE A 43 -5.25 -18.08 9.71
N ASN A 44 -4.77 -17.61 8.57
CA ASN A 44 -5.60 -17.30 7.41
C ASN A 44 -4.80 -17.32 6.11
N GLY A 45 -5.00 -18.35 5.31
CA GLY A 45 -4.42 -18.47 3.96
C GLY A 45 -5.31 -17.95 2.82
N ASN A 46 -6.45 -17.30 3.13
CA ASN A 46 -7.40 -16.87 2.13
C ASN A 46 -7.61 -15.34 2.17
N LEU A 47 -7.33 -14.66 1.05
CA LEU A 47 -7.44 -13.21 0.88
C LEU A 47 -8.84 -12.62 1.15
N THR A 48 -9.89 -13.43 0.98
CA THR A 48 -11.28 -12.96 1.08
C THR A 48 -11.96 -13.29 2.38
N LYS A 49 -11.29 -14.03 3.26
CA LYS A 49 -11.85 -14.48 4.55
C LYS A 49 -11.49 -13.48 5.64
N ASN A 50 -12.45 -13.18 6.53
CA ASN A 50 -12.28 -12.29 7.68
C ASN A 50 -11.91 -10.83 7.34
N LEU A 51 -12.35 -10.33 6.18
CA LEU A 51 -12.15 -8.94 5.79
C LEU A 51 -12.71 -7.97 6.85
N GLN A 52 -11.92 -6.95 7.19
CA GLN A 52 -12.28 -5.93 8.17
C GLN A 52 -12.22 -4.54 7.55
N PRO A 53 -13.03 -3.59 8.02
CA PRO A 53 -13.02 -2.24 7.51
C PRO A 53 -11.71 -1.52 7.81
N MET A 54 -11.28 -0.68 6.87
CA MET A 54 -10.08 0.13 6.93
C MET A 54 -10.36 1.52 6.38
N ALA A 55 -9.80 2.54 7.01
CA ALA A 55 -9.82 3.93 6.55
C ALA A 55 -8.39 4.44 6.38
N THR A 56 -8.20 5.30 5.38
CA THR A 56 -6.88 5.83 5.04
C THR A 56 -6.98 7.33 4.75
N VAL A 57 -5.96 8.06 5.17
CA VAL A 57 -5.66 9.41 4.68
C VAL A 57 -4.42 9.31 3.82
N LEU A 58 -4.42 9.92 2.66
CA LEU A 58 -3.31 9.86 1.74
C LEU A 58 -2.92 11.26 1.23
N GLY A 59 -1.62 11.45 1.06
CA GLY A 59 -1.03 12.60 0.39
C GLY A 59 -0.13 12.13 -0.75
N ARG A 60 -0.12 12.88 -1.86
CA ARG A 60 0.81 12.65 -2.97
C ARG A 60 1.50 13.94 -3.34
N TYR A 61 2.77 13.84 -3.64
CA TYR A 61 3.53 14.88 -4.31
C TYR A 61 3.88 14.40 -5.71
N VAL A 62 3.33 15.06 -6.71
CA VAL A 62 3.43 14.68 -8.11
C VAL A 62 4.62 15.41 -8.74
N PHE A 63 5.62 14.66 -9.20
CA PHE A 63 6.79 15.21 -9.89
C PHE A 63 6.48 15.52 -11.35
N ASN A 64 5.80 14.58 -12.02
CA ASN A 64 5.38 14.64 -13.40
C ASN A 64 4.13 13.77 -13.61
N PRO A 65 3.48 13.75 -14.78
CA PRO A 65 2.28 12.95 -15.02
C PRO A 65 2.45 11.44 -14.79
N TYR A 66 3.68 10.94 -14.76
CA TYR A 66 3.98 9.51 -14.59
C TYR A 66 4.40 9.14 -13.18
N THR A 67 4.93 10.08 -12.38
CA THR A 67 5.58 9.74 -11.13
C THR A 67 5.16 10.62 -9.96
N ALA A 68 4.97 10.00 -8.81
CA ALA A 68 4.67 10.69 -7.56
C ALA A 68 5.31 9.98 -6.36
N ILE A 69 5.57 10.74 -5.30
CA ILE A 69 5.75 10.21 -3.96
C ILE A 69 4.41 10.22 -3.26
N ARG A 70 4.13 9.17 -2.50
CA ARG A 70 2.90 9.04 -1.70
C ARG A 70 3.20 8.78 -0.24
N MET A 71 2.35 9.31 0.62
CA MET A 71 2.30 9.01 2.04
C MET A 71 0.88 8.56 2.38
N ASN A 72 0.75 7.43 3.06
CA ASN A 72 -0.53 6.91 3.52
C ASN A 72 -0.47 6.76 5.04
N VAL A 73 -1.55 7.16 5.70
CA VAL A 73 -1.80 6.86 7.12
C VAL A 73 -3.12 6.10 7.17
N SER A 74 -3.07 4.88 7.66
CA SER A 74 -4.21 3.97 7.63
C SER A 74 -4.57 3.50 9.04
N TYR A 75 -5.86 3.36 9.26
CA TYR A 75 -6.45 2.79 10.47
C TYR A 75 -7.39 1.66 10.07
N GLY A 76 -7.25 0.49 10.69
CA GLY A 76 -8.08 -0.65 10.38
C GLY A 76 -8.10 -1.70 11.49
N LYS A 77 -8.84 -2.76 11.23
CA LYS A 77 -8.87 -3.95 12.08
C LYS A 77 -8.38 -5.15 11.31
N MET A 78 -7.76 -6.08 12.00
CA MET A 78 -7.41 -7.39 11.46
C MET A 78 -8.05 -8.47 12.30
N LYS A 79 -8.66 -9.45 11.64
CA LYS A 79 -9.27 -10.62 12.28
C LYS A 79 -8.77 -11.88 11.62
N GLY A 80 -8.42 -12.87 12.44
CA GLY A 80 -8.11 -14.22 12.01
C GLY A 80 -8.71 -15.25 12.95
N SER A 81 -8.88 -16.47 12.44
CA SER A 81 -9.40 -17.59 13.21
C SER A 81 -8.78 -18.89 12.70
N SER A 82 -8.28 -19.70 13.62
CA SER A 82 -7.76 -21.03 13.30
C SER A 82 -8.86 -22.07 13.05
N LYS A 83 -10.14 -21.70 13.20
CA LYS A 83 -11.27 -22.60 13.00
C LYS A 83 -11.40 -23.06 11.54
N GLY A 84 -11.26 -24.36 11.33
CA GLY A 84 -11.37 -24.96 9.98
C GLY A 84 -10.06 -24.95 9.19
N ILE A 85 -8.94 -24.59 9.81
CA ILE A 85 -7.60 -24.77 9.24
C ILE A 85 -7.04 -26.07 9.81
N GLN A 86 -6.49 -26.93 8.95
CA GLN A 86 -5.72 -28.09 9.39
C GLN A 86 -4.38 -27.58 9.92
N THR A 87 -4.31 -27.37 11.23
CA THR A 87 -3.06 -26.96 11.89
C THR A 87 -2.38 -28.20 12.48
N TYR A 88 -1.08 -28.34 12.23
CA TYR A 88 -0.24 -29.35 12.87
C TYR A 88 0.11 -28.99 14.32
N TYR A 89 -0.37 -27.85 14.82
CA TYR A 89 -0.07 -27.38 16.17
C TYR A 89 -1.04 -27.98 17.19
N PRO A 90 -0.61 -28.88 18.09
CA PRO A 90 -1.51 -29.57 19.04
C PRO A 90 -2.28 -28.62 19.94
N ALA A 91 -1.70 -27.47 20.31
CA ALA A 91 -2.32 -26.50 21.19
C ALA A 91 -3.55 -25.83 20.55
N PHE A 92 -3.58 -25.67 19.21
CA PHE A 92 -4.67 -25.03 18.49
C PHE A 92 -5.64 -26.01 17.83
N ALA A 93 -5.33 -27.31 17.86
CA ALA A 93 -6.20 -28.35 17.33
C ALA A 93 -7.44 -28.59 18.22
N SER A 94 -7.30 -28.38 19.53
CA SER A 94 -8.36 -28.55 20.50
C SER A 94 -9.10 -27.27 20.87
N THR A 95 -8.45 -26.12 20.79
CA THR A 95 -9.03 -24.80 21.12
C THR A 95 -8.79 -23.82 20.00
N PRO A 96 -9.81 -23.43 19.22
CA PRO A 96 -9.65 -22.47 18.13
C PRO A 96 -9.14 -21.13 18.67
N TYR A 97 -8.06 -20.64 18.06
CA TYR A 97 -7.51 -19.32 18.35
C TYR A 97 -8.20 -18.28 17.45
N GLU A 98 -8.72 -17.24 18.06
CA GLU A 98 -9.32 -16.10 17.35
C GLU A 98 -8.69 -14.81 17.84
N PHE A 99 -8.30 -13.95 16.93
CA PHE A 99 -7.80 -12.62 17.27
C PHE A 99 -8.55 -11.52 16.51
N ASN A 100 -8.62 -10.35 17.13
CA ASN A 100 -9.17 -9.14 16.55
C ASN A 100 -8.34 -7.95 17.04
N ASN A 101 -7.38 -7.57 16.22
CA ASN A 101 -6.39 -6.55 16.52
C ASN A 101 -6.67 -5.28 15.74
N THR A 102 -6.35 -4.14 16.33
CA THR A 102 -6.40 -2.85 15.66
C THR A 102 -5.03 -2.53 15.08
N ILE A 103 -5.00 -2.02 13.84
CA ILE A 103 -3.77 -1.62 13.18
C ILE A 103 -3.76 -0.14 12.86
N TYR A 104 -2.61 0.48 13.06
CA TYR A 104 -2.25 1.80 12.58
C TYR A 104 -1.03 1.64 11.68
N ASP A 105 -1.12 2.13 10.47
CA ASP A 105 -0.06 1.97 9.48
C ASP A 105 0.32 3.32 8.87
N VAL A 106 1.61 3.56 8.75
CA VAL A 106 2.16 4.75 8.08
C VAL A 106 3.14 4.29 7.02
N CYS A 107 2.86 4.59 5.77
CA CYS A 107 3.68 4.19 4.63
C CYS A 107 4.13 5.39 3.80
N PHE A 108 5.38 5.32 3.34
CA PHE A 108 5.95 6.20 2.32
C PHE A 108 6.31 5.37 1.11
N GLY A 109 5.94 5.82 -0.07
CA GLY A 109 6.17 5.06 -1.28
C GLY A 109 6.30 5.92 -2.52
N TYR A 110 6.81 5.28 -3.56
CA TYR A 110 6.91 5.81 -4.89
C TYR A 110 5.79 5.19 -5.74
N GLU A 111 5.11 6.03 -6.53
CA GLU A 111 4.01 5.66 -7.41
C GLU A 111 4.40 5.95 -8.86
N TYR A 112 4.15 4.98 -9.74
CA TYR A 112 4.37 5.09 -11.18
C TYR A 112 3.07 4.86 -11.94
N ASN A 113 2.67 5.85 -12.73
CA ASN A 113 1.51 5.83 -13.62
C ASN A 113 1.93 5.29 -14.98
N PHE A 114 1.21 4.31 -15.51
CA PHE A 114 1.52 3.76 -16.84
C PHE A 114 1.14 4.70 -17.98
N TRP A 115 0.17 5.57 -17.76
CA TRP A 115 -0.22 6.61 -18.71
C TRP A 115 -0.07 7.99 -18.08
N PRO A 116 0.26 9.01 -18.90
CA PRO A 116 0.40 10.37 -18.39
C PRO A 116 -0.93 10.85 -17.80
N TYR A 117 -0.94 11.05 -16.47
CA TYR A 117 -2.15 11.38 -15.74
C TYR A 117 -2.41 12.88 -15.68
N GLY A 118 -3.61 13.29 -16.08
CA GLY A 118 -4.01 14.71 -16.06
C GLY A 118 -5.47 14.91 -16.43
N THR A 119 -5.84 16.16 -16.77
CA THR A 119 -7.24 16.55 -17.06
C THR A 119 -7.79 15.99 -18.37
N GLY A 120 -6.96 15.32 -19.18
CA GLY A 120 -7.37 14.73 -20.46
C GLY A 120 -7.44 15.76 -21.58
N ARG A 121 -6.73 16.89 -21.46
CA ARG A 121 -6.64 17.89 -22.53
C ARG A 121 -5.68 17.37 -23.63
N ASP A 122 -6.21 17.21 -24.84
CA ASP A 122 -5.51 16.57 -25.97
C ASP A 122 -4.14 17.21 -26.30
N TYR A 123 -4.02 18.52 -26.14
CA TYR A 123 -2.76 19.24 -26.41
C TYR A 123 -1.64 18.94 -25.41
N ARG A 124 -1.95 18.30 -24.26
CA ARG A 124 -0.98 17.88 -23.24
C ARG A 124 -0.72 16.37 -23.26
N GLY A 125 -1.44 15.61 -24.08
CA GLY A 125 -1.34 14.15 -24.13
C GLY A 125 -1.76 13.44 -22.84
N ALA A 126 -2.29 14.18 -21.87
CA ALA A 126 -2.67 13.65 -20.55
C ALA A 126 -3.98 12.87 -20.63
N LYS A 127 -4.06 11.75 -19.91
CA LYS A 127 -5.24 10.89 -19.82
C LYS A 127 -5.91 11.04 -18.45
N ARG A 128 -7.26 11.03 -18.46
CA ARG A 128 -8.05 11.06 -17.21
C ARG A 128 -7.99 9.76 -16.43
N LEU A 129 -7.72 8.65 -17.12
CA LEU A 129 -7.60 7.33 -16.51
C LEU A 129 -6.15 6.87 -16.60
N THR A 130 -5.62 6.32 -15.50
CA THR A 130 -4.32 5.65 -15.51
C THR A 130 -4.30 4.49 -14.52
N PRO A 131 -3.83 3.31 -14.93
CA PRO A 131 -3.36 2.30 -14.00
C PRO A 131 -2.02 2.75 -13.42
N PHE A 132 -1.75 2.34 -12.19
CA PHE A 132 -0.50 2.66 -11.50
C PHE A 132 -0.03 1.49 -10.65
N VAL A 133 1.26 1.49 -10.37
CA VAL A 133 1.88 0.61 -9.39
C VAL A 133 2.59 1.46 -8.36
N PHE A 134 2.70 0.96 -7.15
CA PHE A 134 3.46 1.63 -6.11
C PHE A 134 4.16 0.63 -5.20
N GLY A 135 5.22 1.10 -4.58
CA GLY A 135 5.96 0.36 -3.59
C GLY A 135 6.72 1.31 -2.67
N GLY A 136 7.05 0.84 -1.48
CA GLY A 136 7.69 1.71 -0.51
C GLY A 136 8.10 1.01 0.76
N ILE A 137 8.19 1.79 1.82
CA ILE A 137 8.49 1.34 3.18
C ILE A 137 7.44 1.91 4.12
N GLY A 138 7.14 1.16 5.16
CA GLY A 138 6.16 1.58 6.15
C GLY A 138 6.45 1.03 7.54
N ALA A 139 5.64 1.47 8.46
CA ALA A 139 5.64 1.01 9.84
C ALA A 139 4.20 0.76 10.29
N THR A 140 3.97 -0.42 10.84
CA THR A 140 2.67 -0.84 11.38
C THR A 140 2.75 -0.96 12.89
N TYR A 141 1.87 -0.29 13.58
CA TYR A 141 1.62 -0.45 15.00
C TYR A 141 0.35 -1.26 15.19
N ILE A 142 0.43 -2.29 16.02
CA ILE A 142 -0.64 -3.24 16.27
C ILE A 142 -0.99 -3.18 17.75
N ASP A 143 -2.25 -2.84 18.02
CA ASP A 143 -2.83 -2.89 19.35
C ASP A 143 -3.46 -4.26 19.56
N THR A 144 -2.75 -5.12 20.29
CA THR A 144 -3.23 -6.41 20.76
C THR A 144 -3.63 -6.29 22.22
N LYS A 145 -4.77 -6.86 22.59
CA LYS A 145 -5.26 -6.88 23.99
C LYS A 145 -4.22 -7.47 24.96
N GLY A 146 -3.14 -6.73 25.24
CA GLY A 146 -2.13 -7.11 26.22
C GLY A 146 -0.66 -6.92 25.83
N LYS A 147 -0.31 -6.77 24.56
CA LYS A 147 1.05 -6.46 24.09
C LYS A 147 1.01 -5.71 22.77
N ASP A 148 1.33 -4.46 22.83
CA ASP A 148 1.47 -3.64 21.62
C ASP A 148 2.71 -4.06 20.84
N LYS A 149 2.59 -4.08 19.52
CA LYS A 149 3.68 -4.46 18.61
C LYS A 149 3.91 -3.37 17.58
N PHE A 150 5.19 -3.16 17.30
CA PHE A 150 5.64 -2.28 16.24
C PHE A 150 6.46 -3.09 15.25
N THR A 151 6.16 -2.96 13.95
CA THR A 151 6.87 -3.66 12.90
C THR A 151 7.06 -2.78 11.67
N PHE A 152 8.15 -3.00 10.95
CA PHE A 152 8.32 -2.43 9.62
C PHE A 152 7.60 -3.27 8.58
N ASN A 153 7.11 -2.61 7.53
CA ASN A 153 6.49 -3.29 6.40
C ASN A 153 6.99 -2.72 5.07
N ILE A 154 6.82 -3.51 4.02
CA ILE A 154 7.05 -3.11 2.64
C ILE A 154 5.71 -3.23 1.91
N PRO A 155 5.03 -2.09 1.66
CA PRO A 155 3.83 -2.07 0.83
C PRO A 155 4.21 -2.20 -0.65
N ILE A 156 3.52 -3.08 -1.36
CA ILE A 156 3.55 -3.17 -2.82
C ILE A 156 2.11 -3.25 -3.28
N GLY A 157 1.74 -2.42 -4.24
CA GLY A 157 0.36 -2.38 -4.70
C GLY A 157 0.20 -1.91 -6.14
N ILE A 158 -0.99 -2.17 -6.62
CA ILE A 158 -1.46 -1.75 -7.94
C ILE A 158 -2.79 -1.03 -7.77
N GLY A 159 -3.09 -0.17 -8.71
CA GLY A 159 -4.38 0.52 -8.69
C GLY A 159 -4.72 1.16 -10.02
N MET A 160 -5.87 1.77 -10.01
CA MET A 160 -6.38 2.55 -11.13
C MET A 160 -6.96 3.84 -10.57
N LYS A 161 -6.67 4.96 -11.19
CA LYS A 161 -7.23 6.26 -10.81
C LYS A 161 -7.84 6.97 -11.99
N TYR A 162 -8.95 7.63 -11.73
CA TYR A 162 -9.72 8.37 -12.71
C TYR A 162 -9.97 9.80 -12.21
N LYS A 163 -9.73 10.77 -13.08
CA LYS A 163 -9.97 12.18 -12.81
C LYS A 163 -11.43 12.53 -13.12
N LEU A 164 -12.23 12.69 -12.06
CA LEU A 164 -13.65 13.06 -12.15
C LEU A 164 -13.81 14.48 -12.68
N ASN A 165 -13.07 15.41 -12.08
CA ASN A 165 -13.00 16.81 -12.44
C ASN A 165 -11.52 17.24 -12.47
N ASP A 166 -11.23 18.48 -12.83
CA ASP A 166 -9.86 18.99 -12.90
C ASP A 166 -9.08 18.83 -11.59
N ARG A 167 -9.77 18.79 -10.45
CA ARG A 167 -9.14 18.68 -9.12
C ARG A 167 -9.52 17.45 -8.33
N VAL A 168 -10.58 16.72 -8.72
CA VAL A 168 -11.08 15.58 -7.97
C VAL A 168 -10.75 14.28 -8.68
N ASN A 169 -10.13 13.36 -7.95
CA ASN A 169 -9.73 12.07 -8.47
C ASN A 169 -10.37 10.95 -7.65
N LEU A 170 -10.82 9.92 -8.33
CA LEU A 170 -11.29 8.67 -7.73
C LEU A 170 -10.25 7.58 -8.02
N GLY A 171 -9.92 6.78 -7.03
CA GLY A 171 -8.98 5.66 -7.17
C GLY A 171 -9.52 4.37 -6.57
N VAL A 172 -9.11 3.27 -7.16
CA VAL A 172 -9.22 1.92 -6.58
C VAL A 172 -7.82 1.38 -6.50
N GLU A 173 -7.42 0.91 -5.32
CA GLU A 173 -6.08 0.35 -5.13
C GLU A 173 -6.12 -0.91 -4.27
N TRP A 174 -5.25 -1.84 -4.62
CA TRP A 174 -5.00 -3.05 -3.85
C TRP A 174 -3.53 -3.14 -3.52
N ALA A 175 -3.23 -3.32 -2.26
CA ALA A 175 -1.88 -3.40 -1.73
C ALA A 175 -1.68 -4.65 -0.88
N MET A 176 -0.47 -5.20 -0.95
CA MET A 176 0.05 -6.19 -0.02
C MET A 176 1.12 -5.53 0.83
N HIS A 177 1.00 -5.67 2.14
CA HIS A 177 1.96 -5.19 3.12
C HIS A 177 2.73 -6.38 3.69
N PHE A 178 3.97 -6.53 3.28
CA PHE A 178 4.87 -7.56 3.78
C PHE A 178 5.54 -7.05 5.05
N THR A 179 5.21 -7.63 6.19
CA THR A 179 5.78 -7.20 7.47
C THR A 179 7.04 -7.98 7.82
N GLN A 180 7.87 -7.40 8.65
CA GLN A 180 9.08 -8.07 9.15
C GLN A 180 8.79 -8.92 10.39
N SER A 181 7.60 -8.85 10.96
CA SER A 181 7.20 -9.55 12.16
C SER A 181 6.30 -10.74 11.85
N ASP A 182 6.47 -11.79 12.63
CA ASP A 182 5.64 -13.01 12.68
C ASP A 182 4.62 -12.93 13.84
N GLU A 183 4.33 -11.73 14.34
CA GLU A 183 3.49 -11.53 15.52
C GLU A 183 2.30 -10.60 15.24
N LEU A 184 1.86 -10.47 13.98
CA LEU A 184 0.66 -9.69 13.63
C LEU A 184 -0.62 -10.28 14.24
N ASP A 185 -0.63 -11.58 14.39
CA ASP A 185 -1.73 -12.35 14.99
C ASP A 185 -1.64 -12.47 16.52
N GLY A 186 -0.51 -12.04 17.12
CA GLY A 186 -0.23 -12.14 18.54
C GLY A 186 0.41 -13.46 18.98
N ALA A 187 0.67 -14.40 18.06
CA ALA A 187 1.37 -15.66 18.32
C ALA A 187 2.78 -15.58 17.70
N LYS A 188 3.81 -15.93 18.45
CA LYS A 188 5.18 -15.94 17.97
C LYS A 188 5.55 -17.33 17.52
N ASP A 189 5.89 -17.49 16.23
CA ASP A 189 6.40 -18.72 15.62
C ASP A 189 5.65 -19.98 16.11
N PRO A 190 4.35 -20.11 15.79
CA PRO A 190 3.54 -21.22 16.28
C PRO A 190 4.04 -22.58 15.78
N TYR A 191 4.82 -22.61 14.70
CA TYR A 191 5.37 -23.83 14.11
C TYR A 191 6.85 -24.08 14.44
N ASN A 192 7.50 -23.18 15.20
CA ASN A 192 8.91 -23.25 15.60
C ASN A 192 9.85 -23.49 14.39
N ILE A 193 9.51 -22.89 13.26
CA ILE A 193 10.30 -22.93 12.04
C ILE A 193 11.32 -21.79 12.10
N LYS A 194 12.57 -22.13 12.40
CA LYS A 194 13.66 -21.14 12.37
C LYS A 194 13.76 -20.50 10.98
N SER A 195 13.29 -19.27 10.87
CA SER A 195 13.43 -18.47 9.67
C SER A 195 14.89 -17.96 9.58
N SER A 196 15.57 -18.28 8.50
CA SER A 196 16.92 -17.78 8.22
C SER A 196 16.95 -16.61 7.24
N ASP A 197 15.79 -16.25 6.66
CA ASP A 197 15.68 -15.25 5.60
C ASP A 197 14.74 -14.10 6.02
N LEU A 198 14.97 -12.91 5.45
CA LEU A 198 14.34 -11.64 5.85
C LEU A 198 12.80 -11.62 5.75
N PHE A 199 12.19 -12.48 4.95
CA PHE A 199 10.75 -12.55 4.68
C PHE A 199 10.21 -13.99 4.69
N LYS A 200 10.90 -14.90 5.34
CA LYS A 200 10.46 -16.28 5.45
C LYS A 200 9.65 -16.45 6.74
N ASN A 201 8.43 -16.93 6.64
CA ASN A 201 7.53 -17.12 7.78
C ASN A 201 7.09 -15.80 8.45
N THR A 202 6.92 -14.73 7.68
CA THR A 202 6.43 -13.44 8.18
C THR A 202 4.99 -13.23 7.76
N ASP A 203 4.24 -12.62 8.64
CA ASP A 203 2.86 -12.25 8.37
C ASP A 203 2.76 -11.14 7.32
N CYS A 204 1.69 -11.17 6.56
CA CYS A 204 1.35 -10.08 5.65
C CYS A 204 -0.14 -9.74 5.74
N TYR A 205 -0.51 -8.58 5.25
CA TYR A 205 -1.92 -8.23 5.10
C TYR A 205 -2.18 -7.56 3.76
N SER A 206 -3.39 -7.76 3.26
CA SER A 206 -3.87 -7.10 2.05
C SER A 206 -4.81 -5.97 2.41
N ALA A 207 -4.81 -4.92 1.60
CA ALA A 207 -5.73 -3.79 1.69
C ALA A 207 -6.32 -3.49 0.31
N LEU A 208 -7.63 -3.55 0.19
CA LEU A 208 -8.37 -3.12 -0.99
C LEU A 208 -9.16 -1.88 -0.62
N GLN A 209 -8.93 -0.75 -1.29
CA GLN A 209 -9.57 0.51 -0.92
C GLN A 209 -9.99 1.36 -2.11
N LEU A 210 -11.05 2.12 -1.89
CA LEU A 210 -11.50 3.23 -2.73
C LEU A 210 -10.93 4.51 -2.14
N THR A 211 -10.37 5.37 -2.99
CA THR A 211 -9.77 6.65 -2.58
C THR A 211 -10.42 7.80 -3.32
N LEU A 212 -10.66 8.89 -2.62
CA LEU A 212 -11.10 10.16 -3.19
C LEU A 212 -10.05 11.21 -2.84
N THR A 213 -9.45 11.84 -3.86
CA THR A 213 -8.38 12.82 -3.66
C THR A 213 -8.70 14.14 -4.33
N TYR A 214 -8.15 15.21 -3.75
CA TYR A 214 -8.24 16.56 -4.26
C TYR A 214 -6.85 17.08 -4.64
N SER A 215 -6.70 17.52 -5.89
CA SER A 215 -5.47 18.08 -6.45
C SER A 215 -5.42 19.59 -6.22
N PHE A 216 -4.29 20.07 -5.71
CA PHE A 216 -4.05 21.50 -5.44
C PHE A 216 -2.60 21.89 -5.77
N MET A 217 -2.24 23.16 -5.59
CA MET A 217 -0.96 23.74 -6.02
C MET A 217 -0.75 23.61 -7.53
N ALA A 218 -1.62 24.29 -8.29
CA ALA A 218 -1.46 24.41 -9.73
C ALA A 218 -0.06 24.98 -10.08
N LYS A 219 0.65 24.33 -11.00
CA LYS A 219 1.99 24.81 -11.40
C LYS A 219 1.91 26.11 -12.18
N CYS A 220 0.93 26.26 -13.07
CA CYS A 220 0.67 27.50 -13.80
C CYS A 220 -0.63 28.13 -13.30
N LYS A 221 -0.51 29.24 -12.54
CA LYS A 221 -1.69 29.96 -12.01
C LYS A 221 -2.52 30.64 -13.12
N THR A 222 -1.92 30.94 -14.25
CA THR A 222 -2.56 31.61 -15.38
C THR A 222 -3.17 30.64 -16.39
N CYS A 223 -2.61 29.44 -16.53
CA CYS A 223 -3.07 28.44 -17.50
C CYS A 223 -4.28 27.63 -17.00
N ASN A 224 -4.58 27.68 -15.72
CA ASN A 224 -5.67 26.93 -15.08
C ASN A 224 -6.79 27.85 -14.55
N LYS A 225 -6.85 29.11 -15.00
CA LYS A 225 -7.98 29.98 -14.76
C LYS A 225 -9.01 29.72 -15.86
N GLU A 226 -9.95 28.86 -15.61
CA GLU A 226 -11.31 28.87 -16.15
C GLU A 226 -12.28 28.79 -14.99
#